data_6b0352cad574e7798b0f45c7b39d6b6b
#
_entry.id   6b0352cad574e7798b0f45c7b39d6b6b
#
_cell.length_a   1.000
_cell.length_b   1.000
_cell.length_c   1.000
_cell.angle_alpha   90.00
_cell.angle_beta   90.00
_cell.angle_gamma   90.00
#
_symmetry.space_group_name_H-M   'P 1'
#
loop_
_entity.id
_entity.type
_entity.pdbx_description
1 polymer ?
#
loop_
_entity_poly.entity_id
_entity_poly.type
_entity_poly.pdbx_seq_one_letter_code
_entity_poly.pdbx_strand_id
1 'polypeptide(L)'
;MRTVEYAPGRSADVYGTPGPATALLWHGTQTDSRAAVQILAQALADRGLAVIAPDWDSHAPDGGRSDLLASATFAQQQASGAGLVIIGWSLGGVAAAGLTLRASELNVVVTHTVCLSGAFWADDPISGGVVQSGAPAGAVPTPFTLLTGDADDVVPASASIEFAAELRVIGWPAEVIDLPADHGSIAGARYVPDEDRYEAADDPQTRNVVDAVAELILARTGHSGR
;
A
#
# COMPACT_ATOMS: atom_id res chain seq x y z
N MET A 1 -2.14 -1.87 -19.04
CA MET A 1 -2.46 -0.74 -18.15
C MET A 1 -3.40 0.23 -18.84
N ARG A 2 -4.35 0.85 -18.14
CA ARG A 2 -5.22 1.94 -18.58
C ARG A 2 -5.37 2.96 -17.47
N THR A 3 -5.38 4.26 -17.82
CA THR A 3 -5.65 5.33 -16.86
C THR A 3 -7.16 5.62 -16.84
N VAL A 4 -7.71 5.80 -15.66
CA VAL A 4 -9.13 6.11 -15.42
C VAL A 4 -9.26 7.27 -14.44
N GLU A 5 -10.36 7.98 -14.48
CA GLU A 5 -10.72 8.96 -13.45
C GLU A 5 -11.50 8.22 -12.35
N TYR A 6 -11.01 8.26 -11.10
CA TYR A 6 -11.67 7.62 -9.96
C TYR A 6 -12.50 8.60 -9.11
N ALA A 7 -12.18 9.89 -9.21
CA ALA A 7 -12.93 11.01 -8.64
C ALA A 7 -12.68 12.26 -9.53
N PRO A 8 -13.49 13.32 -9.45
CA PRO A 8 -13.33 14.50 -10.30
C PRO A 8 -11.92 15.08 -10.26
N GLY A 9 -11.24 15.08 -11.41
CA GLY A 9 -9.85 15.53 -11.58
C GLY A 9 -8.78 14.60 -10.99
N ARG A 10 -9.14 13.39 -10.49
CA ARG A 10 -8.19 12.46 -9.87
C ARG A 10 -8.07 11.18 -10.69
N SER A 11 -6.86 10.80 -11.02
CA SER A 11 -6.56 9.68 -11.90
C SER A 11 -6.02 8.47 -11.16
N ALA A 12 -6.32 7.28 -11.67
CA ALA A 12 -5.70 6.02 -11.26
C ALA A 12 -5.26 5.23 -12.49
N ASP A 13 -4.15 4.51 -12.36
CA ASP A 13 -3.74 3.52 -13.33
C ASP A 13 -4.25 2.13 -12.91
N VAL A 14 -4.87 1.45 -13.85
CA VAL A 14 -5.44 0.11 -13.65
C VAL A 14 -4.62 -0.90 -14.44
N TYR A 15 -4.03 -1.85 -13.75
CA TYR A 15 -3.23 -2.94 -14.27
C TYR A 15 -4.02 -4.25 -14.17
N GLY A 16 -4.06 -5.03 -15.22
CA GLY A 16 -4.90 -6.22 -15.30
C GLY A 16 -6.39 -5.91 -15.41
N THR A 17 -7.23 -6.88 -15.09
CA THR A 17 -8.69 -6.76 -15.08
C THR A 17 -9.20 -6.88 -13.66
N PRO A 18 -9.69 -5.80 -13.05
CA PRO A 18 -10.25 -5.85 -11.69
C PRO A 18 -11.41 -6.85 -11.58
N GLY A 19 -11.50 -7.47 -10.42
CA GLY A 19 -12.47 -8.50 -10.09
C GLY A 19 -12.22 -8.99 -8.65
N PRO A 20 -12.52 -10.26 -8.32
CA PRO A 20 -12.30 -10.79 -6.97
C PRO A 20 -10.84 -10.70 -6.47
N ALA A 21 -9.86 -10.75 -7.37
CA ALA A 21 -8.45 -10.56 -7.07
C ALA A 21 -8.04 -9.14 -7.46
N THR A 22 -8.31 -8.18 -6.60
CA THR A 22 -7.98 -6.76 -6.83
C THR A 22 -7.23 -6.18 -5.63
N ALA A 23 -6.12 -5.51 -5.92
CA ALA A 23 -5.36 -4.71 -4.96
C ALA A 23 -5.53 -3.22 -5.24
N LEU A 24 -5.54 -2.44 -4.17
CA LEU A 24 -5.38 -0.98 -4.17
C LEU A 24 -3.98 -0.68 -3.67
N LEU A 25 -3.16 0.01 -4.49
CA LEU A 25 -1.76 0.30 -4.20
C LEU A 25 -1.54 1.80 -4.09
N TRP A 26 -1.22 2.28 -2.90
CA TRP A 26 -0.92 3.69 -2.61
C TRP A 26 0.58 3.95 -2.57
N HIS A 27 1.02 5.00 -3.29
CA HIS A 27 2.39 5.51 -3.24
C HIS A 27 2.69 6.23 -1.90
N GLY A 28 3.95 6.66 -1.69
CA GLY A 28 4.41 7.35 -0.49
C GLY A 28 4.10 8.85 -0.46
N THR A 29 4.85 9.58 0.37
CA THR A 29 4.72 11.05 0.55
C THR A 29 5.16 11.77 -0.71
N GLN A 30 4.24 11.98 -1.63
CA GLN A 30 4.42 12.79 -2.84
C GLN A 30 3.05 13.21 -3.35
N THR A 31 3.00 14.29 -4.13
CA THR A 31 1.79 14.68 -4.86
C THR A 31 1.73 13.91 -6.18
N ASP A 32 0.62 13.21 -6.43
CA ASP A 32 0.29 12.57 -7.72
C ASP A 32 1.41 11.66 -8.26
N SER A 33 1.85 10.71 -7.45
CA SER A 33 3.03 9.88 -7.76
C SER A 33 2.72 8.41 -8.03
N ARG A 34 1.54 8.08 -8.57
CA ARG A 34 1.18 6.69 -8.93
C ARG A 34 2.19 6.02 -9.86
N ALA A 35 2.88 6.82 -10.69
CA ALA A 35 3.93 6.32 -11.59
C ALA A 35 5.12 5.70 -10.82
N ALA A 36 5.42 6.16 -9.60
CA ALA A 36 6.53 5.63 -8.83
C ALA A 36 6.36 4.13 -8.51
N VAL A 37 5.12 3.66 -8.35
CA VAL A 37 4.80 2.26 -8.01
C VAL A 37 4.41 1.39 -9.21
N GLN A 38 4.56 1.91 -10.44
CA GLN A 38 4.10 1.23 -11.67
C GLN A 38 4.78 -0.10 -11.92
N ILE A 39 6.08 -0.25 -11.54
CA ILE A 39 6.82 -1.50 -11.77
C ILE A 39 6.26 -2.62 -10.90
N LEU A 40 6.01 -2.34 -9.62
CA LEU A 40 5.37 -3.30 -8.72
C LEU A 40 3.92 -3.60 -9.15
N ALA A 41 3.15 -2.57 -9.53
CA ALA A 41 1.78 -2.75 -9.99
C ALA A 41 1.70 -3.67 -11.23
N GLN A 42 2.62 -3.49 -12.18
CA GLN A 42 2.70 -4.35 -13.36
C GLN A 42 3.11 -5.78 -12.99
N ALA A 43 4.12 -5.95 -12.13
CA ALA A 43 4.59 -7.26 -11.69
C ALA A 43 3.50 -8.09 -10.99
N LEU A 44 2.66 -7.44 -10.18
CA LEU A 44 1.50 -8.08 -9.53
C LEU A 44 0.43 -8.47 -10.57
N ALA A 45 0.14 -7.56 -11.51
CA ALA A 45 -0.87 -7.80 -12.54
C ALA A 45 -0.48 -8.94 -13.50
N ASP A 46 0.80 -9.04 -13.87
CA ASP A 46 1.34 -10.12 -14.69
C ASP A 46 1.22 -11.50 -14.01
N ARG A 47 1.09 -11.51 -12.69
CA ARG A 47 0.89 -12.69 -11.86
C ARG A 47 -0.58 -12.93 -11.46
N GLY A 48 -1.51 -12.15 -12.01
CA GLY A 48 -2.96 -12.37 -11.86
C GLY A 48 -3.65 -11.58 -10.75
N LEU A 49 -2.95 -10.72 -10.01
CA LEU A 49 -3.53 -9.79 -9.05
C LEU A 49 -3.73 -8.43 -9.72
N ALA A 50 -4.96 -8.09 -10.09
CA ALA A 50 -5.22 -6.78 -10.69
C ALA A 50 -4.91 -5.65 -9.68
N VAL A 51 -4.32 -4.56 -10.16
CA VAL A 51 -3.91 -3.44 -9.31
C VAL A 51 -4.54 -2.14 -9.77
N ILE A 52 -5.06 -1.38 -8.82
CA ILE A 52 -5.49 0.01 -8.99
C ILE A 52 -4.50 0.89 -8.22
N ALA A 53 -3.74 1.71 -8.94
CA ALA A 53 -2.77 2.63 -8.38
C ALA A 53 -3.26 4.08 -8.60
N PRO A 54 -3.88 4.72 -7.60
CA PRO A 54 -4.38 6.09 -7.72
C PRO A 54 -3.28 7.12 -7.45
N ASP A 55 -3.44 8.29 -8.05
CA ASP A 55 -2.83 9.52 -7.54
C ASP A 55 -3.53 9.94 -6.24
N TRP A 56 -2.76 10.47 -5.33
CA TRP A 56 -3.27 11.18 -4.15
C TRP A 56 -2.25 12.24 -3.73
N ASP A 57 -2.71 13.27 -3.01
CA ASP A 57 -1.85 14.38 -2.61
C ASP A 57 -1.67 14.43 -1.10
N SER A 58 -0.52 13.95 -0.62
CA SER A 58 -0.17 13.99 0.81
C SER A 58 0.01 15.41 1.36
N HIS A 59 0.16 16.40 0.50
CA HIS A 59 0.32 17.81 0.86
C HIS A 59 -1.00 18.61 0.79
N ALA A 60 -2.10 17.96 0.41
CA ALA A 60 -3.43 18.56 0.45
C ALA A 60 -3.80 19.01 1.88
N PRO A 61 -4.68 19.99 2.06
CA PRO A 61 -5.07 20.48 3.39
C PRO A 61 -5.63 19.42 4.34
N ASP A 62 -6.17 18.33 3.79
CA ASP A 62 -6.68 17.18 4.55
C ASP A 62 -5.69 15.99 4.60
N GLY A 63 -4.43 16.22 4.23
CA GLY A 63 -3.39 15.19 4.17
C GLY A 63 -3.65 14.10 3.12
N GLY A 64 -4.48 14.39 2.10
CA GLY A 64 -4.86 13.44 1.05
C GLY A 64 -6.00 12.49 1.42
N ARG A 65 -6.63 12.70 2.58
CA ARG A 65 -7.69 11.83 3.10
C ARG A 65 -8.84 11.63 2.10
N SER A 66 -9.30 12.70 1.48
CA SER A 66 -10.41 12.65 0.51
C SER A 66 -10.06 11.79 -0.70
N ASP A 67 -8.84 11.92 -1.24
CA ASP A 67 -8.35 11.13 -2.36
C ASP A 67 -8.24 9.64 -2.01
N LEU A 68 -7.65 9.35 -0.85
CA LEU A 68 -7.48 7.98 -0.35
C LEU A 68 -8.84 7.28 -0.18
N LEU A 69 -9.82 7.93 0.44
CA LEU A 69 -11.15 7.35 0.65
C LEU A 69 -11.93 7.21 -0.66
N ALA A 70 -11.84 8.18 -1.57
CA ALA A 70 -12.48 8.09 -2.87
C ALA A 70 -11.88 6.94 -3.70
N SER A 71 -10.55 6.79 -3.69
CA SER A 71 -9.87 5.70 -4.38
C SER A 71 -10.20 4.32 -3.80
N ALA A 72 -10.35 4.20 -2.47
CA ALA A 72 -10.78 2.96 -1.82
C ALA A 72 -12.21 2.59 -2.20
N THR A 73 -13.12 3.58 -2.23
CA THR A 73 -14.50 3.38 -2.67
C THR A 73 -14.56 2.92 -4.13
N PHE A 74 -13.79 3.59 -5.00
CA PHE A 74 -13.69 3.21 -6.41
C PHE A 74 -13.16 1.78 -6.57
N ALA A 75 -12.05 1.44 -5.89
CA ALA A 75 -11.44 0.12 -5.97
C ALA A 75 -12.42 -0.98 -5.50
N GLN A 76 -13.15 -0.74 -4.41
CA GLN A 76 -14.15 -1.70 -3.90
C GLN A 76 -15.27 -1.94 -4.91
N GLN A 77 -15.73 -0.91 -5.63
CA GLN A 77 -16.72 -1.06 -6.71
C GLN A 77 -16.17 -1.93 -7.86
N GLN A 78 -14.87 -1.80 -8.18
CA GLN A 78 -14.22 -2.62 -9.21
C GLN A 78 -13.97 -4.06 -8.76
N ALA A 79 -13.80 -4.32 -7.47
CA ALA A 79 -13.52 -5.65 -6.90
C ALA A 79 -14.73 -6.59 -6.83
N SER A 80 -15.89 -6.19 -7.35
CA SER A 80 -17.11 -7.03 -7.40
C SER A 80 -17.55 -7.60 -6.03
N GLY A 81 -17.26 -6.88 -4.94
CA GLY A 81 -17.68 -7.23 -3.58
C GLY A 81 -16.83 -8.30 -2.87
N ALA A 82 -15.76 -8.80 -3.48
CA ALA A 82 -14.91 -9.84 -2.88
C ALA A 82 -13.97 -9.31 -1.79
N GLY A 83 -13.86 -7.99 -1.64
CA GLY A 83 -12.90 -7.32 -0.77
C GLY A 83 -11.57 -7.00 -1.49
N LEU A 84 -10.77 -6.17 -0.86
CA LEU A 84 -9.54 -5.63 -1.41
C LEU A 84 -8.31 -6.15 -0.66
N VAL A 85 -7.24 -6.37 -1.39
CA VAL A 85 -5.89 -6.31 -0.83
C VAL A 85 -5.47 -4.85 -0.85
N ILE A 86 -5.13 -4.29 0.32
CA ILE A 86 -4.62 -2.92 0.41
C ILE A 86 -3.11 -2.98 0.52
N ILE A 87 -2.43 -2.29 -0.38
CA ILE A 87 -0.96 -2.19 -0.40
C ILE A 87 -0.60 -0.72 -0.28
N GLY A 88 0.34 -0.39 0.60
CA GLY A 88 0.82 0.97 0.72
C GLY A 88 2.32 1.03 0.96
N TRP A 89 2.97 2.01 0.36
CA TRP A 89 4.40 2.28 0.50
C TRP A 89 4.64 3.53 1.33
N SER A 90 5.60 3.48 2.29
CA SER A 90 5.98 4.63 3.12
C SER A 90 4.76 5.23 3.85
N LEU A 91 4.41 6.50 3.63
CA LEU A 91 3.18 7.12 4.17
C LEU A 91 1.92 6.45 3.63
N GLY A 92 1.93 5.95 2.39
CA GLY A 92 0.84 5.11 1.85
C GLY A 92 0.64 3.83 2.66
N GLY A 93 1.71 3.28 3.27
CA GLY A 93 1.64 2.15 4.21
C GLY A 93 0.91 2.50 5.51
N VAL A 94 1.13 3.71 6.02
CA VAL A 94 0.39 4.24 7.19
C VAL A 94 -1.09 4.42 6.86
N ALA A 95 -1.39 5.01 5.68
CA ALA A 95 -2.76 5.15 5.20
C ALA A 95 -3.46 3.79 5.01
N ALA A 96 -2.74 2.79 4.47
CA ALA A 96 -3.25 1.42 4.32
C ALA A 96 -3.61 0.79 5.66
N ALA A 97 -2.76 0.98 6.67
CA ALA A 97 -3.03 0.55 8.04
C ALA A 97 -4.23 1.27 8.63
N GLY A 98 -4.29 2.60 8.53
CA GLY A 98 -5.39 3.41 9.03
C GLY A 98 -6.74 3.05 8.42
N LEU A 99 -6.78 2.86 7.10
CA LEU A 99 -7.98 2.38 6.41
C LEU A 99 -8.43 1.02 6.95
N THR A 100 -7.49 0.08 7.07
CA THR A 100 -7.79 -1.29 7.48
C THR A 100 -8.31 -1.37 8.90
N LEU A 101 -7.69 -0.66 9.83
CA LEU A 101 -8.16 -0.59 11.23
C LEU A 101 -9.57 -0.01 11.34
N ARG A 102 -9.98 0.85 10.42
CA ARG A 102 -11.30 1.51 10.36
C ARG A 102 -12.21 1.00 9.24
N ALA A 103 -11.86 -0.13 8.62
CA ALA A 103 -12.53 -0.64 7.43
C ALA A 103 -14.06 -0.79 7.63
N SER A 104 -14.49 -1.28 8.80
CA SER A 104 -15.90 -1.41 9.14
C SER A 104 -16.63 -0.06 9.23
N GLU A 105 -16.00 0.97 9.80
CA GLU A 105 -16.57 2.33 9.89
C GLU A 105 -16.64 2.99 8.51
N LEU A 106 -15.69 2.70 7.64
CA LEU A 106 -15.57 3.26 6.30
C LEU A 106 -16.34 2.46 5.23
N ASN A 107 -16.99 1.36 5.64
CA ASN A 107 -17.69 0.42 4.74
C ASN A 107 -16.80 -0.11 3.62
N VAL A 108 -15.53 -0.38 3.91
CA VAL A 108 -14.57 -1.01 3.01
C VAL A 108 -14.33 -2.45 3.47
N VAL A 109 -14.36 -3.39 2.54
CA VAL A 109 -14.03 -4.79 2.83
C VAL A 109 -12.55 -5.03 2.49
N VAL A 110 -11.74 -5.25 3.51
CA VAL A 110 -10.31 -5.53 3.37
C VAL A 110 -10.03 -6.99 3.72
N THR A 111 -9.36 -7.70 2.82
CA THR A 111 -8.99 -9.10 3.01
C THR A 111 -7.57 -9.28 3.52
N HIS A 112 -6.66 -8.38 3.15
CA HIS A 112 -5.28 -8.37 3.58
C HIS A 112 -4.67 -6.98 3.43
N THR A 113 -3.73 -6.63 4.29
CA THR A 113 -2.99 -5.36 4.19
C THR A 113 -1.50 -5.62 4.12
N VAL A 114 -0.85 -5.00 3.13
CA VAL A 114 0.59 -5.06 2.94
C VAL A 114 1.17 -3.65 3.06
N CYS A 115 2.11 -3.47 3.97
CA CYS A 115 2.82 -2.20 4.12
C CYS A 115 4.29 -2.39 3.71
N LEU A 116 4.73 -1.60 2.74
CA LEU A 116 6.11 -1.60 2.23
C LEU A 116 6.84 -0.43 2.90
N SER A 117 7.79 -0.71 3.79
CA SER A 117 8.54 0.30 4.54
C SER A 117 7.63 1.40 5.12
N GLY A 118 6.61 1.00 5.87
CA GLY A 118 5.59 1.92 6.41
C GLY A 118 6.17 2.88 7.46
N ALA A 119 5.96 4.19 7.27
CA ALA A 119 6.46 5.26 8.14
C ALA A 119 5.56 5.45 9.40
N PHE A 120 5.39 4.42 10.22
CA PHE A 120 4.38 4.33 11.30
C PHE A 120 4.51 5.36 12.43
N TRP A 121 5.55 6.18 12.47
CA TRP A 121 5.65 7.35 13.35
C TRP A 121 4.93 8.59 12.80
N ALA A 122 4.54 8.59 11.52
CA ALA A 122 3.81 9.69 10.92
C ALA A 122 2.32 9.62 11.28
N ASP A 123 1.64 10.77 11.20
CA ASP A 123 0.21 10.81 11.32
C ASP A 123 -0.46 10.05 10.18
N ASP A 124 -1.45 9.24 10.52
CA ASP A 124 -2.26 8.48 9.58
C ASP A 124 -3.17 9.43 8.76
N PRO A 125 -3.01 9.50 7.44
CA PRO A 125 -3.86 10.36 6.61
C PRO A 125 -5.36 10.04 6.70
N ILE A 126 -5.73 8.82 7.11
CA ILE A 126 -7.15 8.42 7.24
C ILE A 126 -7.78 8.96 8.52
N SER A 127 -7.07 8.90 9.64
CA SER A 127 -7.61 9.29 10.96
C SER A 127 -7.16 10.67 11.42
N GLY A 128 -6.07 11.20 10.87
CA GLY A 128 -5.44 12.46 11.30
C GLY A 128 -4.67 12.37 12.60
N GLY A 129 -4.31 11.16 13.04
CA GLY A 129 -3.52 10.91 14.25
C GLY A 129 -2.61 9.70 14.11
N VAL A 130 -1.90 9.35 15.17
CA VAL A 130 -1.00 8.19 15.16
C VAL A 130 -1.80 6.90 14.91
N VAL A 131 -1.38 6.10 13.93
CA VAL A 131 -2.08 4.86 13.54
C VAL A 131 -2.19 3.85 14.69
N GLN A 132 -1.26 3.91 15.63
CA GLN A 132 -1.14 3.06 16.82
C GLN A 132 -2.23 3.30 17.89
N SER A 133 -3.10 4.28 17.73
CA SER A 133 -4.16 4.57 18.72
C SER A 133 -5.25 3.48 18.84
N GLY A 134 -5.06 2.38 18.13
CA GLY A 134 -5.88 1.18 18.23
C GLY A 134 -7.03 1.12 17.23
N ALA A 135 -7.55 -0.09 17.05
CA ALA A 135 -8.72 -0.31 16.23
C ALA A 135 -9.98 0.10 16.98
N PRO A 136 -10.99 0.70 16.29
CA PRO A 136 -12.30 0.98 16.87
C PRO A 136 -12.98 -0.28 17.43
N ALA A 137 -13.88 -0.09 18.39
CA ALA A 137 -14.67 -1.20 18.92
C ALA A 137 -15.48 -1.87 17.79
N GLY A 138 -15.37 -3.19 17.68
CA GLY A 138 -16.06 -3.97 16.65
C GLY A 138 -15.33 -4.06 15.31
N ALA A 139 -14.10 -3.54 15.21
CA ALA A 139 -13.27 -3.75 14.03
C ALA A 139 -12.96 -5.26 13.84
N VAL A 140 -12.95 -5.70 12.59
CA VAL A 140 -12.68 -7.10 12.23
C VAL A 140 -11.18 -7.27 12.00
N PRO A 141 -10.49 -8.13 12.76
CA PRO A 141 -9.08 -8.38 12.57
C PRO A 141 -8.77 -8.87 11.15
N THR A 142 -7.95 -8.13 10.43
CA THR A 142 -7.50 -8.43 9.08
C THR A 142 -5.98 -8.67 9.12
N PRO A 143 -5.44 -9.66 8.39
CA PRO A 143 -4.01 -9.94 8.39
C PRO A 143 -3.19 -8.77 7.82
N PHE A 144 -2.04 -8.51 8.46
CA PHE A 144 -1.02 -7.57 8.00
C PHE A 144 0.27 -8.30 7.63
N THR A 145 0.85 -7.94 6.50
CA THR A 145 2.23 -8.26 6.13
C THR A 145 3.01 -6.96 6.00
N LEU A 146 4.03 -6.79 6.83
CA LEU A 146 4.88 -5.61 6.87
C LEU A 146 6.23 -5.99 6.26
N LEU A 147 6.53 -5.46 5.08
CA LEU A 147 7.78 -5.69 4.39
C LEU A 147 8.74 -4.55 4.69
N THR A 148 9.96 -4.86 5.10
CA THR A 148 11.02 -3.89 5.42
C THR A 148 12.23 -4.15 4.55
N GLY A 149 13.03 -3.11 4.32
CA GLY A 149 14.30 -3.22 3.62
C GLY A 149 15.48 -3.14 4.58
N ASP A 150 16.46 -4.05 4.48
CA ASP A 150 17.67 -4.06 5.29
C ASP A 150 18.64 -2.92 4.93
N ALA A 151 18.47 -2.34 3.72
CA ALA A 151 19.22 -1.18 3.23
C ALA A 151 18.37 0.11 3.22
N ASP A 152 17.20 0.11 3.89
CA ASP A 152 16.33 1.28 3.98
C ASP A 152 16.89 2.29 4.99
N ASP A 153 17.43 3.42 4.48
CA ASP A 153 17.99 4.52 5.26
C ASP A 153 16.96 5.64 5.56
N VAL A 154 15.73 5.50 5.08
CA VAL A 154 14.62 6.44 5.28
C VAL A 154 13.69 5.97 6.39
N VAL A 155 13.28 4.69 6.34
CA VAL A 155 12.36 4.09 7.29
C VAL A 155 13.01 2.86 7.94
N PRO A 156 13.47 2.96 9.20
CA PRO A 156 14.09 1.83 9.89
C PRO A 156 13.08 0.69 10.11
N ALA A 157 13.55 -0.55 10.00
CA ALA A 157 12.75 -1.75 10.21
C ALA A 157 12.04 -1.79 11.59
N SER A 158 12.60 -1.10 12.60
CA SER A 158 12.01 -0.98 13.94
C SER A 158 10.59 -0.42 13.89
N ALA A 159 10.28 0.51 12.96
CA ALA A 159 8.93 1.06 12.83
C ALA A 159 7.89 -0.03 12.52
N SER A 160 8.20 -0.93 11.60
CA SER A 160 7.32 -2.06 11.27
C SER A 160 7.28 -3.10 12.39
N ILE A 161 8.40 -3.35 13.07
CA ILE A 161 8.48 -4.30 14.19
C ILE A 161 7.61 -3.83 15.35
N GLU A 162 7.71 -2.56 15.73
CA GLU A 162 6.92 -1.95 16.80
C GLU A 162 5.43 -1.95 16.45
N PHE A 163 5.07 -1.52 15.27
CA PHE A 163 3.67 -1.53 14.81
C PHE A 163 3.09 -2.96 14.76
N ALA A 164 3.85 -3.96 14.29
CA ALA A 164 3.42 -5.36 14.34
C ALA A 164 3.19 -5.86 15.76
N ALA A 165 4.05 -5.45 16.71
CA ALA A 165 3.86 -5.81 18.11
C ALA A 165 2.56 -5.23 18.68
N GLU A 166 2.25 -3.98 18.37
CA GLU A 166 0.99 -3.34 18.78
C GLU A 166 -0.25 -4.00 18.16
N LEU A 167 -0.21 -4.32 16.87
CA LEU A 167 -1.28 -5.07 16.20
C LEU A 167 -1.54 -6.41 16.91
N ARG A 168 -0.49 -7.15 17.27
CA ARG A 168 -0.62 -8.43 17.97
C ARG A 168 -1.22 -8.27 19.37
N VAL A 169 -0.90 -7.18 20.08
CA VAL A 169 -1.47 -6.89 21.40
C VAL A 169 -2.99 -6.73 21.34
N ILE A 170 -3.50 -6.14 20.27
CA ILE A 170 -4.96 -5.97 20.06
C ILE A 170 -5.59 -7.16 19.31
N GLY A 171 -4.84 -8.25 19.12
CA GLY A 171 -5.35 -9.50 18.52
C GLY A 171 -5.38 -9.52 16.98
N TRP A 172 -4.67 -8.59 16.31
CA TRP A 172 -4.59 -8.57 14.85
C TRP A 172 -3.40 -9.40 14.36
N PRO A 173 -3.60 -10.32 13.38
CA PRO A 173 -2.51 -11.07 12.79
C PRO A 173 -1.55 -10.13 12.05
N ALA A 174 -0.28 -10.15 12.40
CA ALA A 174 0.74 -9.34 11.76
C ALA A 174 2.05 -10.12 11.65
N GLU A 175 2.71 -10.06 10.50
CA GLU A 175 4.06 -10.57 10.30
C GLU A 175 4.97 -9.46 9.76
N VAL A 176 6.26 -9.54 10.07
CA VAL A 176 7.29 -8.65 9.52
C VAL A 176 8.25 -9.52 8.74
N ILE A 177 8.57 -9.11 7.52
CA ILE A 177 9.51 -9.79 6.62
C ILE A 177 10.54 -8.78 6.15
N ASP A 178 11.81 -9.12 6.36
CA ASP A 178 12.94 -8.30 5.94
C ASP A 178 13.46 -8.74 4.57
N LEU A 179 13.82 -7.77 3.73
CA LEU A 179 14.23 -7.98 2.34
C LEU A 179 15.53 -7.23 2.05
N PRO A 180 16.36 -7.71 1.12
CA PRO A 180 17.53 -6.98 0.64
C PRO A 180 17.09 -5.82 -0.28
N ALA A 181 16.51 -4.78 0.29
CA ALA A 181 15.90 -3.65 -0.41
C ALA A 181 16.22 -2.33 0.30
N ASP A 182 16.27 -1.24 -0.46
CA ASP A 182 16.21 0.12 0.05
C ASP A 182 14.76 0.66 0.03
N HIS A 183 14.57 1.91 0.50
CA HIS A 183 13.25 2.53 0.60
C HIS A 183 12.49 2.60 -0.71
N GLY A 184 13.18 2.84 -1.83
CA GLY A 184 12.57 2.95 -3.15
C GLY A 184 12.36 1.60 -3.81
N SER A 185 13.39 0.76 -3.84
CA SER A 185 13.39 -0.50 -4.58
C SER A 185 12.34 -1.49 -4.10
N ILE A 186 11.96 -1.45 -2.80
CA ILE A 186 10.87 -2.26 -2.24
C ILE A 186 9.51 -1.98 -2.91
N ALA A 187 9.32 -0.78 -3.47
CA ALA A 187 8.12 -0.36 -4.20
C ALA A 187 8.31 -0.29 -5.73
N GLY A 188 9.52 -0.63 -6.22
CA GLY A 188 9.86 -0.51 -7.63
C GLY A 188 10.24 0.91 -8.05
N ALA A 189 10.77 1.70 -7.12
CA ALA A 189 11.15 3.09 -7.31
C ALA A 189 12.62 3.33 -6.95
N ARG A 190 13.13 4.50 -7.34
CA ARG A 190 14.41 5.05 -6.90
C ARG A 190 14.26 6.52 -6.57
N TYR A 191 15.04 7.03 -5.64
CA TYR A 191 15.11 8.46 -5.35
C TYR A 191 15.93 9.20 -6.41
N VAL A 192 15.41 10.35 -6.87
CA VAL A 192 16.08 11.25 -7.82
C VAL A 192 16.40 12.57 -7.09
N PRO A 193 17.66 12.74 -6.62
CA PRO A 193 18.00 13.88 -5.75
C PRO A 193 17.76 15.24 -6.37
N ASP A 194 17.99 15.38 -7.68
CA ASP A 194 17.84 16.66 -8.40
C ASP A 194 16.37 17.11 -8.49
N GLU A 195 15.42 16.16 -8.35
CA GLU A 195 13.98 16.41 -8.43
C GLU A 195 13.31 16.29 -7.05
N ASP A 196 14.06 15.90 -6.02
CA ASP A 196 13.57 15.62 -4.66
C ASP A 196 12.34 14.72 -4.66
N ARG A 197 12.39 13.64 -5.47
CA ARG A 197 11.25 12.72 -5.62
C ARG A 197 11.69 11.29 -5.91
N TYR A 198 10.78 10.37 -5.69
CA TYR A 198 10.90 8.99 -6.16
C TYR A 198 10.25 8.84 -7.53
N GLU A 199 10.93 8.09 -8.40
CA GLU A 199 10.45 7.71 -9.72
C GLU A 199 10.53 6.20 -9.89
N ALA A 200 9.75 5.67 -10.83
CA ALA A 200 9.83 4.25 -11.18
C ALA A 200 11.26 3.86 -11.61
N ALA A 201 11.74 2.74 -11.12
CA ALA A 201 13.05 2.22 -11.47
C ALA A 201 12.94 0.84 -12.10
N ASP A 202 13.53 0.70 -13.29
CA ASP A 202 13.42 -0.50 -14.12
C ASP A 202 14.80 -1.15 -14.37
N ASP A 203 15.73 -0.94 -13.46
CA ASP A 203 17.03 -1.61 -13.47
C ASP A 203 16.94 -3.04 -12.92
N PRO A 204 17.91 -3.93 -13.26
CA PRO A 204 17.87 -5.34 -12.86
C PRO A 204 17.81 -5.57 -11.36
N GLN A 205 18.44 -4.72 -10.54
CA GLN A 205 18.44 -4.87 -9.08
C GLN A 205 17.06 -4.58 -8.52
N THR A 206 16.46 -3.45 -8.92
CA THR A 206 15.08 -3.09 -8.51
C THR A 206 14.09 -4.14 -8.98
N ARG A 207 14.20 -4.65 -10.20
CA ARG A 207 13.32 -5.72 -10.69
C ARG A 207 13.40 -6.99 -9.84
N ASN A 208 14.59 -7.42 -9.42
CA ASN A 208 14.74 -8.59 -8.55
C ASN A 208 14.03 -8.39 -7.20
N VAL A 209 14.11 -7.19 -6.61
CA VAL A 209 13.39 -6.85 -5.38
C VAL A 209 11.89 -6.87 -5.61
N VAL A 210 11.41 -6.23 -6.67
CA VAL A 210 9.98 -6.19 -7.03
C VAL A 210 9.43 -7.60 -7.25
N ASP A 211 10.17 -8.49 -7.90
CA ASP A 211 9.75 -9.88 -8.13
C ASP A 211 9.58 -10.61 -6.79
N ALA A 212 10.53 -10.47 -5.87
CA ALA A 212 10.45 -11.06 -4.53
C ALA A 212 9.27 -10.48 -3.72
N VAL A 213 9.08 -9.16 -3.77
CA VAL A 213 7.93 -8.47 -3.13
C VAL A 213 6.60 -8.99 -3.69
N ALA A 214 6.48 -9.07 -5.03
CA ALA A 214 5.26 -9.54 -5.68
C ALA A 214 4.95 -11.00 -5.31
N GLU A 215 5.94 -11.88 -5.28
CA GLU A 215 5.77 -13.28 -4.86
C GLU A 215 5.30 -13.38 -3.40
N LEU A 216 5.88 -12.60 -2.50
CA LEU A 216 5.46 -12.56 -1.10
C LEU A 216 4.02 -12.07 -0.96
N ILE A 217 3.65 -10.98 -1.64
CA ILE A 217 2.27 -10.46 -1.62
C ILE A 217 1.29 -11.54 -2.08
N LEU A 218 1.54 -12.18 -3.23
CA LEU A 218 0.66 -13.21 -3.76
C LEU A 218 0.54 -14.43 -2.84
N ALA A 219 1.65 -14.88 -2.25
CA ALA A 219 1.66 -16.00 -1.31
C ALA A 219 0.82 -15.71 -0.05
N ARG A 220 0.89 -14.48 0.48
CA ARG A 220 0.20 -14.07 1.71
C ARG A 220 -1.27 -13.73 1.48
N THR A 221 -1.62 -13.27 0.29
CA THR A 221 -3.01 -12.91 -0.05
C THR A 221 -3.82 -14.05 -0.68
N GLY A 222 -3.21 -15.24 -0.82
CA GLY A 222 -3.88 -16.42 -1.38
C GLY A 222 -4.05 -16.37 -2.90
N HIS A 223 -3.28 -15.54 -3.60
CA HIS A 223 -3.32 -15.36 -5.06
C HIS A 223 -2.11 -16.03 -5.75
N SER A 224 -1.54 -17.09 -5.16
CA SER A 224 -0.44 -17.83 -5.80
C SER A 224 -0.81 -18.20 -7.23
N GLY A 225 -0.01 -17.72 -8.20
CA GLY A 225 -0.28 -17.88 -9.63
C GLY A 225 -0.54 -19.34 -10.03
N ARG A 226 -1.50 -19.52 -10.90
CA ARG A 226 -1.75 -20.81 -11.57
C ARG A 226 -0.76 -21.03 -12.69
#